data_b7d9bba8d8c5d6e41de65ab5624b1b28
#
_entry.id   b7d9bba8d8c5d6e41de65ab5624b1b28
#
_cell.length_a   1.000
_cell.length_b   1.000
_cell.length_c   1.000
_cell.angle_alpha   90.00
_cell.angle_beta   90.00
_cell.angle_gamma   90.00
#
_symmetry.space_group_name_H-M   'P 1'
#
loop_
_entity.id
_entity.type
_entity.pdbx_description
1 polymer ?
#
loop_
_entity_poly.entity_id
_entity_poly.type
_entity_poly.pdbx_seq_one_letter_code
_entity_poly.pdbx_strand_id
1 'polypeptide(L)'
;MNYIILDLEWNQAIKKMKLYLEGEIIQIGAVKLNEFFEKIETFKIGIAPKYYKKLHWKVAELTNITEADLAYGFGFPTAIKYFKDWCGDEFTLLTWANDDIRILKANLNLHKLDTDWIPASYDLQRIFDKQIAHENRQCSLLYAMEFLHKKPLAAHDALHDALNTYEITKVLDLNKAFEEYPTYFHKTISAIYPQLAGEHTSQKSYKKRKTALKNGFAKELICPCCNGSMNHIEWAKQNHIKFISLAKCKFGHEYFIRMKLKQSESNRYTAPIFIYQLDPQLTAYYIEKRLRKLPKKATAQYNTLYLPCNTVSHT
;
A
#
# COMPACT_ATOMS: atom_id res chain seq x y z
N MET A 1 8.26 11.67 24.80
CA MET A 1 7.85 10.66 23.81
C MET A 1 8.89 10.65 22.69
N ASN A 2 9.37 9.47 22.27
CA ASN A 2 10.37 9.37 21.21
C ASN A 2 9.70 9.03 19.86
N TYR A 3 10.37 9.35 18.75
CA TYR A 3 9.97 8.90 17.43
C TYR A 3 11.06 7.99 16.87
N ILE A 4 10.66 6.89 16.25
CA ILE A 4 11.58 5.90 15.68
C ILE A 4 11.33 5.81 14.17
N ILE A 5 12.27 6.29 13.39
CA ILE A 5 12.29 6.03 11.95
C ILE A 5 12.83 4.62 11.76
N LEU A 6 12.01 3.75 11.17
CA LEU A 6 12.30 2.33 10.95
C LEU A 6 12.40 2.04 9.46
N ASP A 7 13.40 1.29 9.09
CA ASP A 7 13.54 0.67 7.78
C ASP A 7 13.99 -0.79 7.95
N LEU A 8 13.56 -1.66 7.05
CA LEU A 8 13.82 -3.09 7.09
C LEU A 8 14.35 -3.59 5.76
N GLU A 9 15.34 -4.48 5.81
CA GLU A 9 15.67 -5.31 4.67
C GLU A 9 15.15 -6.74 4.88
N TRP A 10 14.61 -7.35 3.82
CA TRP A 10 14.07 -8.70 3.92
C TRP A 10 14.44 -9.59 2.74
N ASN A 11 14.70 -10.85 3.04
CA ASN A 11 14.95 -11.88 2.06
C ASN A 11 13.63 -12.45 1.51
N GLN A 12 13.67 -12.93 0.28
CA GLN A 12 12.52 -13.52 -0.42
C GLN A 12 12.72 -15.01 -0.68
N ALA A 13 11.63 -15.74 -0.87
CA ALA A 13 11.69 -17.15 -1.24
C ALA A 13 12.24 -17.32 -2.67
N ILE A 14 13.23 -18.19 -2.84
CA ILE A 14 13.78 -18.54 -4.16
C ILE A 14 12.79 -19.40 -4.97
N LYS A 15 11.97 -20.21 -4.29
CA LYS A 15 10.94 -21.07 -4.88
C LYS A 15 9.63 -20.89 -4.13
N LYS A 16 8.50 -21.16 -4.79
CA LYS A 16 7.19 -21.21 -4.11
C LYS A 16 7.26 -22.21 -2.94
N MET A 17 7.27 -21.68 -1.74
CA MET A 17 7.19 -22.48 -0.52
C MET A 17 5.74 -22.52 -0.03
N LYS A 18 5.38 -23.58 0.73
CA LYS A 18 4.06 -23.67 1.39
C LYS A 18 3.85 -22.56 2.43
N LEU A 19 4.94 -21.98 2.93
CA LEU A 19 4.91 -20.86 3.86
C LEU A 19 4.62 -19.57 3.07
N TYR A 20 3.46 -18.95 3.32
CA TYR A 20 3.08 -17.69 2.69
C TYR A 20 3.64 -16.52 3.51
N LEU A 21 4.95 -16.29 3.39
CA LEU A 21 5.62 -15.13 3.94
C LEU A 21 6.12 -14.29 2.76
N GLU A 22 5.76 -13.02 2.74
CA GLU A 22 6.16 -12.09 1.67
C GLU A 22 7.67 -11.80 1.70
N GLY A 23 8.24 -11.74 2.89
CA GLY A 23 9.66 -11.58 3.12
C GLY A 23 10.06 -11.92 4.55
N GLU A 24 11.23 -12.52 4.75
CA GLU A 24 11.84 -12.77 6.05
C GLU A 24 12.87 -11.69 6.34
N ILE A 25 12.71 -10.97 7.45
CA ILE A 25 13.58 -9.84 7.82
C ILE A 25 15.00 -10.33 8.05
N ILE A 26 15.96 -9.65 7.44
CA ILE A 26 17.40 -9.93 7.54
C ILE A 26 18.20 -8.76 8.11
N GLN A 27 17.63 -7.55 8.14
CA GLN A 27 18.25 -6.40 8.77
C GLN A 27 17.19 -5.44 9.30
N ILE A 28 17.43 -4.84 10.46
CA ILE A 28 16.68 -3.71 11.01
C ILE A 28 17.64 -2.53 11.11
N GLY A 29 17.22 -1.40 10.54
CA GLY A 29 17.87 -0.11 10.70
C GLY A 29 16.88 0.90 11.27
N ALA A 30 17.32 1.70 12.24
CA ALA A 30 16.43 2.69 12.83
C ALA A 30 17.19 3.94 13.33
N VAL A 31 16.46 5.06 13.37
CA VAL A 31 16.92 6.33 13.91
C VAL A 31 15.93 6.78 14.98
N LYS A 32 16.43 7.02 16.20
CA LYS A 32 15.65 7.56 17.31
C LYS A 32 15.72 9.08 17.33
N LEU A 33 14.56 9.71 17.44
CA LEU A 33 14.42 11.15 17.56
C LEU A 33 13.78 11.50 18.92
N ASN A 34 14.14 12.66 19.47
CA ASN A 34 13.47 13.26 20.63
C ASN A 34 12.13 13.91 20.23
N GLU A 35 11.47 14.55 21.19
CA GLU A 35 10.20 15.29 21.01
C GLU A 35 10.30 16.49 20.07
N PHE A 36 11.52 16.97 19.78
CA PHE A 36 11.81 18.05 18.83
C PHE A 36 12.23 17.54 17.46
N PHE A 37 12.08 16.23 17.22
CA PHE A 37 12.50 15.53 15.99
C PHE A 37 14.01 15.60 15.71
N GLU A 38 14.82 15.82 16.72
CA GLU A 38 16.26 15.78 16.62
C GLU A 38 16.77 14.35 16.83
N LYS A 39 17.73 13.94 16.01
CA LYS A 39 18.35 12.62 16.11
C LYS A 39 19.17 12.48 17.38
N ILE A 40 18.84 11.48 18.20
CA ILE A 40 19.55 11.17 19.45
C ILE A 40 20.36 9.87 19.37
N GLU A 41 19.89 8.86 18.62
CA GLU A 41 20.52 7.55 18.57
C GLU A 41 20.23 6.82 17.25
N THR A 42 21.05 5.84 16.91
CA THR A 42 20.83 4.94 15.78
C THR A 42 20.92 3.49 16.22
N PHE A 43 20.18 2.62 15.50
CA PHE A 43 20.18 1.19 15.73
C PHE A 43 20.39 0.46 14.41
N LYS A 44 21.21 -0.59 14.43
CA LYS A 44 21.37 -1.51 13.30
C LYS A 44 21.61 -2.92 13.82
N ILE A 45 20.88 -3.90 13.29
CA ILE A 45 21.08 -5.30 13.64
C ILE A 45 20.84 -6.20 12.42
N GLY A 46 21.76 -7.12 12.17
CA GLY A 46 21.64 -8.19 11.19
C GLY A 46 20.90 -9.40 11.78
N ILE A 47 20.08 -10.05 10.98
CA ILE A 47 19.23 -11.17 11.39
C ILE A 47 19.48 -12.39 10.51
N ALA A 48 19.83 -13.51 11.16
CA ALA A 48 19.95 -14.79 10.49
C ALA A 48 18.57 -15.36 10.12
N PRO A 49 18.25 -15.55 8.83
CA PRO A 49 16.94 -16.05 8.42
C PRO A 49 16.76 -17.52 8.82
N LYS A 50 15.60 -17.84 9.38
CA LYS A 50 15.25 -19.20 9.79
C LYS A 50 14.65 -20.02 8.65
N TYR A 51 13.85 -19.38 7.82
CA TYR A 51 13.03 -20.03 6.81
C TYR A 51 13.62 -19.87 5.40
N TYR A 52 14.04 -18.69 5.00
CA TYR A 52 14.66 -18.38 3.70
C TYR A 52 16.18 -18.32 3.83
N LYS A 53 16.79 -19.46 4.20
CA LYS A 53 18.22 -19.57 4.55
C LYS A 53 19.16 -19.16 3.41
N LYS A 54 18.76 -19.36 2.16
CA LYS A 54 19.52 -18.89 0.99
C LYS A 54 19.10 -17.50 0.61
N LEU A 55 20.06 -16.63 0.44
CA LEU A 55 19.83 -15.27 0.02
C LEU A 55 19.33 -15.25 -1.42
N HIS A 56 18.21 -14.57 -1.65
CA HIS A 56 17.69 -14.37 -2.99
C HIS A 56 18.64 -13.45 -3.78
N TRP A 57 19.03 -13.82 -4.98
CA TRP A 57 20.04 -13.11 -5.76
C TRP A 57 19.75 -11.61 -5.96
N LYS A 58 18.48 -11.24 -6.17
CA LYS A 58 18.09 -9.83 -6.26
C LYS A 58 18.26 -9.07 -4.94
N VAL A 59 18.03 -9.73 -3.81
CA VAL A 59 18.25 -9.12 -2.50
C VAL A 59 19.75 -8.92 -2.27
N ALA A 60 20.58 -9.92 -2.59
CA ALA A 60 22.04 -9.77 -2.51
C ALA A 60 22.57 -8.62 -3.36
N GLU A 61 22.05 -8.49 -4.59
CA GLU A 61 22.45 -7.44 -5.52
C GLU A 61 22.05 -6.04 -5.03
N LEU A 62 20.88 -5.91 -4.41
CA LEU A 62 20.34 -4.64 -3.94
C LEU A 62 20.96 -4.21 -2.61
N THR A 63 21.03 -5.12 -1.64
CA THR A 63 21.38 -4.77 -0.25
C THR A 63 22.88 -4.86 0.04
N ASN A 64 23.65 -5.47 -0.83
CA ASN A 64 25.05 -5.87 -0.61
C ASN A 64 25.26 -6.78 0.62
N ILE A 65 24.17 -7.32 1.21
CA ILE A 65 24.25 -8.31 2.30
C ILE A 65 24.71 -9.63 1.70
N THR A 66 25.62 -10.31 2.38
CA THR A 66 26.16 -11.60 1.97
C THR A 66 25.59 -12.74 2.82
N GLU A 67 25.75 -13.99 2.36
CA GLU A 67 25.39 -15.16 3.15
C GLU A 67 26.25 -15.27 4.43
N ALA A 68 27.47 -14.74 4.41
CA ALA A 68 28.33 -14.65 5.60
C ALA A 68 27.76 -13.67 6.63
N ASP A 69 27.28 -12.49 6.18
CA ASP A 69 26.63 -11.53 7.09
C ASP A 69 25.41 -12.14 7.76
N LEU A 70 24.60 -12.90 6.99
CA LEU A 70 23.43 -13.60 7.52
C LEU A 70 23.80 -14.68 8.52
N ALA A 71 24.91 -15.37 8.32
CA ALA A 71 25.37 -16.43 9.24
C ALA A 71 25.80 -15.86 10.62
N TYR A 72 26.28 -14.63 10.66
CA TYR A 72 26.65 -13.93 11.90
C TYR A 72 25.48 -13.14 12.51
N GLY A 73 24.33 -13.07 11.84
CA GLY A 73 23.14 -12.39 12.33
C GLY A 73 22.54 -13.03 13.58
N PHE A 74 21.80 -12.24 14.33
CA PHE A 74 21.03 -12.74 15.47
C PHE A 74 19.79 -13.51 15.00
N GLY A 75 19.33 -14.47 15.81
CA GLY A 75 17.99 -15.04 15.61
C GLY A 75 16.91 -13.95 15.75
N PHE A 76 15.86 -14.00 14.92
CA PHE A 76 14.81 -12.98 14.88
C PHE A 76 14.22 -12.63 16.27
N PRO A 77 13.88 -13.61 17.18
CA PRO A 77 13.37 -13.27 18.52
C PRO A 77 14.33 -12.44 19.35
N THR A 78 15.64 -12.73 19.26
CA THR A 78 16.69 -12.00 19.99
C THR A 78 16.86 -10.59 19.41
N ALA A 79 16.89 -10.46 18.10
CA ALA A 79 17.00 -9.17 17.43
C ALA A 79 15.81 -8.24 17.76
N ILE A 80 14.60 -8.80 17.77
CA ILE A 80 13.38 -8.06 18.15
C ILE A 80 13.42 -7.63 19.61
N LYS A 81 13.92 -8.49 20.51
CA LYS A 81 14.08 -8.10 21.91
C LYS A 81 15.02 -6.90 22.04
N TYR A 82 16.19 -6.92 21.40
CA TYR A 82 17.12 -5.79 21.42
C TYR A 82 16.53 -4.54 20.80
N PHE A 83 15.80 -4.68 19.69
CA PHE A 83 15.15 -3.55 19.05
C PHE A 83 14.06 -2.93 19.96
N LYS A 84 13.22 -3.76 20.58
CA LYS A 84 12.18 -3.31 21.50
C LYS A 84 12.79 -2.60 22.72
N ASP A 85 13.81 -3.22 23.34
CA ASP A 85 14.50 -2.65 24.50
C ASP A 85 15.14 -1.26 24.13
N TRP A 86 15.70 -1.17 22.92
CA TRP A 86 16.24 0.09 22.41
C TRP A 86 15.16 1.14 22.13
N CYS A 87 14.00 0.78 21.60
CA CYS A 87 12.90 1.72 21.38
C CYS A 87 12.43 2.38 22.68
N GLY A 88 12.39 1.62 23.80
CA GLY A 88 11.82 2.06 25.07
C GLY A 88 10.28 1.86 25.11
N ASP A 89 9.64 2.39 26.14
CA ASP A 89 8.24 2.13 26.41
C ASP A 89 7.28 3.04 25.64
N GLU A 90 7.67 4.31 25.42
CA GLU A 90 6.82 5.33 24.77
C GLU A 90 7.46 5.85 23.51
N PHE A 91 7.00 5.37 22.38
CA PHE A 91 7.49 5.80 21.07
C PHE A 91 6.40 5.73 19.98
N THR A 92 6.67 6.42 18.88
CA THR A 92 5.87 6.37 17.65
C THR A 92 6.74 5.93 16.49
N LEU A 93 6.24 5.03 15.65
CA LEU A 93 6.97 4.57 14.47
C LEU A 93 6.73 5.48 13.26
N LEU A 94 7.79 5.79 12.56
CA LEU A 94 7.80 6.52 11.29
C LEU A 94 8.47 5.62 10.24
N THR A 95 7.85 5.43 9.07
CA THR A 95 8.42 4.60 7.99
C THR A 95 8.30 5.30 6.65
N TRP A 96 9.15 4.94 5.71
CA TRP A 96 8.99 5.36 4.31
C TRP A 96 8.06 4.39 3.60
N ALA A 97 6.75 4.65 3.61
CA ALA A 97 5.64 3.76 3.28
C ALA A 97 5.26 2.78 4.42
N ASN A 98 4.26 1.94 4.16
CA ASN A 98 3.68 1.05 5.18
C ASN A 98 4.20 -0.40 5.08
N ASP A 99 5.11 -0.69 4.17
CA ASP A 99 5.55 -2.08 3.93
C ASP A 99 6.36 -2.62 5.11
N ASP A 100 7.21 -1.79 5.73
CA ASP A 100 8.02 -2.19 6.89
C ASP A 100 7.16 -2.66 8.06
N ILE A 101 6.12 -1.92 8.42
CA ILE A 101 5.20 -2.30 9.50
C ILE A 101 4.47 -3.60 9.19
N ARG A 102 4.07 -3.79 7.93
CA ARG A 102 3.38 -4.99 7.48
C ARG A 102 4.30 -6.23 7.53
N ILE A 103 5.54 -6.07 7.08
CA ILE A 103 6.56 -7.13 7.10
C ILE A 103 6.97 -7.44 8.55
N LEU A 104 7.16 -6.42 9.40
CA LEU A 104 7.47 -6.61 10.82
C LEU A 104 6.38 -7.45 11.51
N LYS A 105 5.12 -7.06 11.39
CA LYS A 105 3.99 -7.81 11.97
C LYS A 105 3.88 -9.23 11.42
N ALA A 106 4.13 -9.45 10.14
CA ALA A 106 4.11 -10.77 9.53
C ALA A 106 5.23 -11.67 10.09
N ASN A 107 6.43 -11.12 10.30
CA ASN A 107 7.54 -11.86 10.89
C ASN A 107 7.32 -12.14 12.39
N LEU A 108 6.81 -11.20 13.17
CA LEU A 108 6.43 -11.43 14.56
C LEU A 108 5.42 -12.58 14.68
N ASN A 109 4.35 -12.55 13.91
CA ASN A 109 3.35 -13.62 13.87
C ASN A 109 3.94 -14.99 13.49
N LEU A 110 4.85 -15.01 12.49
CA LEU A 110 5.54 -16.24 12.08
C LEU A 110 6.36 -16.87 13.21
N HIS A 111 6.98 -16.02 14.01
CA HIS A 111 7.77 -16.44 15.18
C HIS A 111 6.94 -16.56 16.47
N LYS A 112 5.61 -16.40 16.41
CA LYS A 112 4.67 -16.44 17.54
C LYS A 112 5.04 -15.43 18.64
N LEU A 113 5.51 -14.26 18.22
CA LEU A 113 5.80 -13.13 19.10
C LEU A 113 4.63 -12.16 19.12
N ASP A 114 4.47 -11.48 20.24
CA ASP A 114 3.46 -10.47 20.41
C ASP A 114 3.67 -9.28 19.45
N THR A 115 2.57 -8.72 18.95
CA THR A 115 2.53 -7.55 18.06
C THR A 115 1.97 -6.29 18.72
N ASP A 116 1.42 -6.40 19.94
CA ASP A 116 0.66 -5.33 20.60
C ASP A 116 1.57 -4.19 21.09
N TRP A 117 2.88 -4.45 21.20
CA TRP A 117 3.88 -3.43 21.52
C TRP A 117 4.17 -2.47 20.34
N ILE A 118 3.73 -2.79 19.12
CA ILE A 118 3.91 -1.93 17.96
C ILE A 118 2.88 -0.79 18.03
N PRO A 119 3.32 0.46 18.22
CA PRO A 119 2.40 1.59 18.35
C PRO A 119 1.76 1.96 17.00
N ALA A 120 0.97 3.01 17.01
CA ALA A 120 0.57 3.69 15.77
C ALA A 120 1.80 4.13 14.98
N SER A 121 1.70 4.08 13.67
CA SER A 121 2.79 4.46 12.77
C SER A 121 2.33 5.49 11.74
N TYR A 122 3.26 6.33 11.32
CA TYR A 122 3.03 7.33 10.29
C TYR A 122 3.86 7.00 9.03
N ASP A 123 3.23 7.10 7.88
CA ASP A 123 3.83 6.93 6.56
C ASP A 123 4.39 8.28 6.07
N LEU A 124 5.71 8.44 6.20
CA LEU A 124 6.41 9.68 5.81
C LEU A 124 6.36 9.94 4.30
N GLN A 125 6.26 8.90 3.47
CA GLN A 125 6.08 9.05 2.03
C GLN A 125 4.79 9.81 1.71
N ARG A 126 3.70 9.55 2.44
CA ARG A 126 2.44 10.28 2.28
C ARG A 126 2.53 11.71 2.78
N ILE A 127 3.21 11.91 3.91
CA ILE A 127 3.42 13.25 4.47
C ILE A 127 4.23 14.08 3.47
N PHE A 128 5.30 13.52 2.93
CA PHE A 128 6.12 14.15 1.91
C PHE A 128 5.32 14.49 0.63
N ASP A 129 4.54 13.55 0.11
CA ASP A 129 3.69 13.84 -1.07
C ASP A 129 2.67 14.94 -0.76
N LYS A 130 2.11 14.94 0.44
CA LYS A 130 1.08 15.92 0.82
C LYS A 130 1.64 17.33 1.04
N GLN A 131 2.81 17.45 1.67
CA GLN A 131 3.39 18.75 2.04
C GLN A 131 4.34 19.31 0.97
N ILE A 132 5.02 18.46 0.22
CA ILE A 132 6.14 18.85 -0.65
C ILE A 132 5.89 18.52 -2.12
N ALA A 133 5.73 17.22 -2.47
CA ALA A 133 5.72 16.81 -3.88
C ALA A 133 4.39 17.08 -4.59
N HIS A 134 3.26 16.95 -3.89
CA HIS A 134 1.90 17.16 -4.43
C HIS A 134 1.54 16.33 -5.68
N GLU A 135 2.23 15.21 -5.90
CA GLU A 135 2.07 14.40 -7.11
C GLU A 135 0.95 13.35 -7.01
N ASN A 136 0.37 13.13 -5.81
CA ASN A 136 -0.63 12.11 -5.53
C ASN A 136 -0.21 10.69 -5.96
N ARG A 137 1.07 10.38 -5.87
CA ARG A 137 1.66 9.08 -6.18
C ARG A 137 2.66 8.67 -5.10
N GLN A 138 2.89 7.38 -5.00
CA GLN A 138 3.99 6.87 -4.20
C GLN A 138 5.30 7.18 -4.92
N CYS A 139 6.25 7.80 -4.23
CA CYS A 139 7.59 8.07 -4.70
C CYS A 139 8.62 7.23 -3.93
N SER A 140 9.71 6.83 -4.57
CA SER A 140 10.81 6.16 -3.87
C SER A 140 11.52 7.11 -2.92
N LEU A 141 12.22 6.56 -1.91
CA LEU A 141 13.04 7.34 -1.01
C LEU A 141 14.14 8.10 -1.78
N LEU A 142 14.78 7.43 -2.73
CA LEU A 142 15.77 8.04 -3.62
C LEU A 142 15.20 9.24 -4.38
N TYR A 143 14.02 9.10 -4.98
CA TYR A 143 13.35 10.20 -5.66
C TYR A 143 13.11 11.40 -4.73
N ALA A 144 12.67 11.16 -3.49
CA ALA A 144 12.44 12.24 -2.54
C ALA A 144 13.74 12.95 -2.13
N MET A 145 14.83 12.21 -1.96
CA MET A 145 16.16 12.79 -1.69
C MET A 145 16.64 13.66 -2.87
N GLU A 146 16.50 13.16 -4.10
CA GLU A 146 16.84 13.90 -5.33
C GLU A 146 15.97 15.15 -5.51
N PHE A 147 14.67 15.03 -5.26
CA PHE A 147 13.72 16.13 -5.31
C PHE A 147 14.12 17.27 -4.34
N LEU A 148 14.64 16.92 -3.18
CA LEU A 148 15.14 17.86 -2.18
C LEU A 148 16.60 18.30 -2.42
N HIS A 149 17.23 17.90 -3.53
CA HIS A 149 18.63 18.15 -3.84
C HIS A 149 19.60 17.68 -2.71
N LYS A 150 19.23 16.62 -2.00
CA LYS A 150 20.05 15.99 -0.97
C LYS A 150 20.81 14.80 -1.54
N LYS A 151 22.07 14.64 -1.14
CA LYS A 151 22.87 13.47 -1.53
C LYS A 151 22.48 12.28 -0.65
N PRO A 152 21.90 11.20 -1.23
CA PRO A 152 21.53 10.02 -0.45
C PRO A 152 22.78 9.24 0.00
N LEU A 153 22.68 8.59 1.16
CA LEU A 153 23.55 7.47 1.52
C LEU A 153 23.23 6.27 0.62
N ALA A 154 24.12 5.27 0.62
CA ALA A 154 23.91 4.07 -0.19
C ALA A 154 22.56 3.41 0.16
N ALA A 155 21.72 3.26 -0.86
CA ALA A 155 20.39 2.66 -0.72
C ALA A 155 20.49 1.16 -0.39
N HIS A 156 19.39 0.61 0.13
CA HIS A 156 19.24 -0.80 0.48
C HIS A 156 20.20 -1.27 1.60
N ASP A 157 20.52 -0.39 2.51
CA ASP A 157 21.01 -0.67 3.84
C ASP A 157 20.03 -0.05 4.82
N ALA A 158 19.39 -0.85 5.65
CA ALA A 158 18.27 -0.39 6.48
C ALA A 158 18.62 0.83 7.34
N LEU A 159 19.86 0.93 7.88
CA LEU A 159 20.24 2.13 8.63
C LEU A 159 20.44 3.34 7.71
N HIS A 160 21.04 3.15 6.54
CA HIS A 160 21.20 4.25 5.58
C HIS A 160 19.84 4.76 5.09
N ASP A 161 18.88 3.88 4.83
CA ASP A 161 17.55 4.29 4.37
C ASP A 161 16.76 4.95 5.50
N ALA A 162 16.90 4.51 6.76
CA ALA A 162 16.39 5.24 7.91
C ALA A 162 17.03 6.63 8.08
N LEU A 163 18.34 6.78 7.82
CA LEU A 163 19.06 8.06 7.86
C LEU A 163 18.65 8.97 6.68
N ASN A 164 18.50 8.43 5.48
CA ASN A 164 17.97 9.17 4.33
C ASN A 164 16.55 9.68 4.63
N THR A 165 15.72 8.85 5.23
CA THR A 165 14.37 9.22 5.68
C THR A 165 14.40 10.31 6.74
N TYR A 166 15.35 10.26 7.70
CA TYR A 166 15.56 11.32 8.68
C TYR A 166 15.92 12.66 8.00
N GLU A 167 16.75 12.65 6.96
CA GLU A 167 17.08 13.88 6.22
C GLU A 167 15.84 14.53 5.57
N ILE A 168 14.86 13.71 5.17
CA ILE A 168 13.60 14.22 4.64
C ILE A 168 12.73 14.81 5.75
N THR A 169 12.71 14.22 6.94
CA THR A 169 11.89 14.75 8.05
C THR A 169 12.25 16.19 8.43
N LYS A 170 13.48 16.62 8.19
CA LYS A 170 13.93 18.00 8.49
C LYS A 170 13.21 19.09 7.70
N VAL A 171 12.55 18.75 6.61
CA VAL A 171 11.80 19.69 5.76
C VAL A 171 10.28 19.52 5.89
N LEU A 172 9.83 18.60 6.75
CA LEU A 172 8.42 18.33 6.99
C LEU A 172 7.94 18.99 8.28
N ASP A 173 6.74 19.54 8.26
CA ASP A 173 6.01 19.92 9.47
C ASP A 173 5.34 18.66 10.05
N LEU A 174 6.07 17.93 10.90
CA LEU A 174 5.59 16.67 11.47
C LEU A 174 4.47 16.89 12.48
N ASN A 175 4.46 18.00 13.26
CA ASN A 175 3.39 18.28 14.20
C ASN A 175 2.06 18.44 13.47
N LYS A 176 2.02 19.30 12.46
CA LYS A 176 0.87 19.47 11.58
C LYS A 176 0.50 18.17 10.88
N ALA A 177 1.50 17.43 10.40
CA ALA A 177 1.25 16.16 9.74
C ALA A 177 0.53 15.16 10.64
N PHE A 178 0.91 15.03 11.90
CA PHE A 178 0.30 14.08 12.83
C PHE A 178 -1.14 14.46 13.19
N GLU A 179 -1.42 15.74 13.35
CA GLU A 179 -2.78 16.25 13.56
C GLU A 179 -3.68 15.98 12.35
N GLU A 180 -3.17 16.26 11.15
CA GLU A 180 -3.91 16.11 9.91
C GLU A 180 -3.87 14.69 9.31
N TYR A 181 -3.09 13.77 9.89
CA TYR A 181 -2.82 12.46 9.29
C TYR A 181 -4.06 11.65 8.92
N PRO A 182 -5.14 11.63 9.71
CA PRO A 182 -6.37 10.98 9.31
C PRO A 182 -6.92 11.49 7.97
N THR A 183 -6.71 12.77 7.66
CA THR A 183 -7.17 13.38 6.40
C THR A 183 -6.33 12.96 5.19
N TYR A 184 -5.07 12.53 5.40
CA TYR A 184 -4.18 12.06 4.33
C TYR A 184 -4.60 10.70 3.76
N PHE A 185 -5.41 9.95 4.51
CA PHE A 185 -6.01 8.70 4.04
C PHE A 185 -7.24 8.89 3.15
N HIS A 186 -7.84 10.08 3.12
CA HIS A 186 -9.06 10.34 2.36
C HIS A 186 -8.92 10.22 0.84
N LYS A 187 -7.70 9.98 0.32
CA LYS A 187 -7.47 9.65 -1.10
C LYS A 187 -7.15 8.18 -1.38
N THR A 188 -7.05 7.31 -0.39
CA THR A 188 -7.04 5.87 -0.63
C THR A 188 -8.47 5.39 -0.86
N ILE A 189 -8.62 4.52 -1.84
CA ILE A 189 -9.90 3.89 -2.23
C ILE A 189 -10.73 3.39 -1.02
N SER A 190 -10.11 2.96 0.07
CA SER A 190 -10.80 2.53 1.29
C SER A 190 -11.41 3.67 2.11
N ALA A 191 -10.96 4.90 1.94
CA ALA A 191 -11.56 6.06 2.60
C ALA A 191 -12.55 6.81 1.69
N ILE A 192 -12.42 6.62 0.37
CA ILE A 192 -13.42 7.09 -0.61
C ILE A 192 -14.68 6.20 -0.55
N TYR A 193 -14.61 5.00 0.06
CA TYR A 193 -15.73 4.07 0.18
C TYR A 193 -16.23 3.94 1.63
N PRO A 194 -16.84 4.98 2.21
CA PRO A 194 -17.25 4.95 3.61
C PRO A 194 -18.36 3.94 3.91
N GLN A 195 -19.10 3.48 2.90
CA GLN A 195 -20.20 2.54 3.08
C GLN A 195 -20.23 1.48 2.01
N LEU A 196 -19.86 0.27 2.39
CA LEU A 196 -20.07 -0.91 1.59
C LEU A 196 -21.59 -1.20 1.54
N ALA A 197 -22.21 -1.07 0.38
CA ALA A 197 -23.61 -1.41 0.18
C ALA A 197 -23.84 -2.91 0.06
N GLY A 198 -22.82 -3.66 -0.33
CA GLY A 198 -22.86 -5.12 -0.44
C GLY A 198 -21.54 -5.72 -0.84
N GLU A 199 -21.35 -6.97 -0.47
CA GLU A 199 -20.21 -7.80 -0.88
C GLU A 199 -20.70 -9.18 -1.29
N HIS A 200 -20.19 -9.71 -2.38
CA HIS A 200 -20.35 -11.11 -2.71
C HIS A 200 -19.12 -11.64 -3.43
N THR A 201 -18.84 -12.92 -3.22
CA THR A 201 -17.83 -13.62 -4.03
C THR A 201 -18.55 -14.33 -5.17
N SER A 202 -18.07 -14.16 -6.39
CA SER A 202 -18.59 -14.87 -7.55
C SER A 202 -18.67 -16.37 -7.28
N GLN A 203 -19.85 -16.96 -7.46
CA GLN A 203 -20.07 -18.41 -7.32
C GLN A 203 -19.47 -19.19 -8.49
N LYS A 204 -19.27 -18.53 -9.64
CA LYS A 204 -18.71 -19.12 -10.84
C LYS A 204 -17.21 -18.90 -10.93
N SER A 205 -16.54 -19.89 -11.48
CA SER A 205 -15.11 -19.79 -11.81
C SER A 205 -14.89 -19.99 -13.30
N TYR A 206 -13.91 -19.27 -13.86
CA TYR A 206 -13.67 -19.20 -15.30
C TYR A 206 -12.27 -19.69 -15.64
N LYS A 207 -12.12 -20.51 -16.68
CA LYS A 207 -10.80 -20.99 -17.16
C LYS A 207 -9.98 -19.89 -17.84
N LYS A 208 -10.64 -18.91 -18.49
CA LYS A 208 -9.97 -17.83 -19.22
C LYS A 208 -10.27 -16.49 -18.58
N ARG A 209 -9.22 -15.71 -18.27
CA ARG A 209 -9.31 -14.36 -17.70
C ARG A 209 -10.20 -13.43 -18.56
N LYS A 210 -10.03 -13.48 -19.89
CA LYS A 210 -10.80 -12.63 -20.81
C LYS A 210 -12.30 -12.92 -20.73
N THR A 211 -12.70 -14.19 -20.59
CA THR A 211 -14.10 -14.59 -20.43
C THR A 211 -14.67 -14.14 -19.09
N ALA A 212 -13.88 -14.28 -18.02
CA ALA A 212 -14.25 -13.82 -16.68
C ALA A 212 -14.57 -12.31 -16.65
N LEU A 213 -13.71 -11.51 -17.28
CA LEU A 213 -13.86 -10.05 -17.31
C LEU A 213 -14.92 -9.55 -18.28
N LYS A 214 -15.13 -10.22 -19.43
CA LYS A 214 -16.02 -9.72 -20.48
C LYS A 214 -17.49 -10.02 -20.20
N ASN A 215 -17.81 -11.23 -19.76
CA ASN A 215 -19.20 -11.69 -19.65
C ASN A 215 -19.49 -12.49 -18.37
N GLY A 216 -18.46 -12.83 -17.59
CA GLY A 216 -18.59 -13.73 -16.47
C GLY A 216 -19.19 -13.06 -15.24
N PHE A 217 -18.37 -12.29 -14.56
CA PHE A 217 -18.75 -11.67 -13.29
C PHE A 217 -19.78 -10.55 -13.43
N ALA A 218 -19.89 -9.94 -14.60
CA ALA A 218 -20.89 -8.93 -14.92
C ALA A 218 -22.34 -9.42 -14.75
N LYS A 219 -22.61 -10.68 -15.05
CA LYS A 219 -23.93 -11.28 -14.98
C LYS A 219 -24.33 -11.68 -13.55
N GLU A 220 -23.42 -11.61 -12.61
CA GLU A 220 -23.63 -11.98 -11.20
C GLU A 220 -23.86 -10.76 -10.29
N LEU A 221 -23.92 -9.55 -10.87
CA LEU A 221 -24.14 -8.33 -10.11
C LEU A 221 -25.60 -8.21 -9.66
N ILE A 222 -25.82 -8.24 -8.35
CA ILE A 222 -27.12 -8.11 -7.72
C ILE A 222 -27.18 -6.79 -6.97
N CYS A 223 -28.27 -6.05 -7.15
CA CYS A 223 -28.50 -4.79 -6.47
C CYS A 223 -28.76 -5.03 -4.97
N PRO A 224 -27.98 -4.43 -4.06
CA PRO A 224 -28.17 -4.61 -2.63
C PRO A 224 -29.51 -4.07 -2.11
N CYS A 225 -30.12 -3.11 -2.82
CA CYS A 225 -31.37 -2.48 -2.42
C CYS A 225 -32.60 -3.29 -2.83
N CYS A 226 -32.64 -3.77 -4.09
CA CYS A 226 -33.85 -4.40 -4.63
C CYS A 226 -33.67 -5.86 -5.08
N ASN A 227 -32.53 -6.45 -4.83
CA ASN A 227 -32.14 -7.80 -5.25
C ASN A 227 -32.25 -8.07 -6.77
N GLY A 228 -32.48 -7.04 -7.57
CA GLY A 228 -32.53 -7.13 -9.03
C GLY A 228 -31.15 -7.19 -9.67
N SER A 229 -31.06 -7.73 -10.89
CA SER A 229 -29.80 -7.70 -11.65
C SER A 229 -29.36 -6.28 -11.95
N MET A 230 -28.05 -6.07 -11.99
CA MET A 230 -27.46 -4.80 -12.39
C MET A 230 -26.69 -4.95 -13.70
N ASN A 231 -26.79 -3.92 -14.53
CA ASN A 231 -25.92 -3.73 -15.69
C ASN A 231 -24.78 -2.81 -15.33
N HIS A 232 -23.57 -3.18 -15.70
CA HIS A 232 -22.39 -2.34 -15.51
C HIS A 232 -21.87 -1.80 -16.84
N ILE A 233 -21.21 -0.65 -16.79
CA ILE A 233 -20.43 -0.14 -17.92
C ILE A 233 -19.08 -0.86 -17.98
N GLU A 234 -18.20 -0.51 -18.89
CA GLU A 234 -16.93 -1.22 -19.04
C GLU A 234 -16.03 -1.19 -17.80
N TRP A 235 -15.32 -2.31 -17.57
CA TRP A 235 -14.32 -2.39 -16.52
C TRP A 235 -13.12 -1.48 -16.80
N ALA A 236 -12.83 -0.56 -15.88
CA ALA A 236 -11.59 0.17 -15.84
C ALA A 236 -10.58 -0.60 -14.97
N LYS A 237 -9.37 -0.79 -15.49
CA LYS A 237 -8.30 -1.52 -14.83
C LYS A 237 -7.58 -0.60 -13.85
N GLN A 238 -7.53 -0.94 -12.57
CA GLN A 238 -6.68 -0.26 -11.58
C GLN A 238 -5.25 -0.82 -11.61
N ASN A 239 -5.14 -2.17 -11.55
CA ASN A 239 -3.86 -2.90 -11.70
C ASN A 239 -4.12 -4.29 -12.31
N HIS A 240 -3.15 -5.22 -12.21
CA HIS A 240 -3.25 -6.55 -12.84
C HIS A 240 -4.45 -7.36 -12.35
N ILE A 241 -4.92 -7.17 -11.11
CA ILE A 241 -5.98 -7.98 -10.50
C ILE A 241 -7.19 -7.16 -10.04
N LYS A 242 -7.11 -5.82 -9.98
CA LYS A 242 -8.18 -4.94 -9.50
C LYS A 242 -8.84 -4.21 -10.66
N PHE A 243 -10.16 -4.23 -10.67
CA PHE A 243 -11.02 -3.60 -11.69
C PHE A 243 -12.14 -2.84 -11.02
N ILE A 244 -12.59 -1.77 -11.64
CA ILE A 244 -13.70 -0.92 -11.19
C ILE A 244 -14.67 -0.70 -12.32
N SER A 245 -15.95 -0.48 -11.98
CA SER A 245 -17.01 -0.12 -12.91
C SER A 245 -18.09 0.67 -12.20
N LEU A 246 -18.98 1.30 -12.97
CA LEU A 246 -20.25 1.78 -12.48
C LEU A 246 -21.35 0.81 -12.92
N ALA A 247 -22.35 0.60 -12.07
CA ALA A 247 -23.46 -0.28 -12.36
C ALA A 247 -24.80 0.35 -11.96
N LYS A 248 -25.87 -0.02 -12.69
CA LYS A 248 -27.23 0.45 -12.46
C LYS A 248 -28.20 -0.70 -12.57
N CYS A 249 -29.17 -0.79 -11.66
CA CYS A 249 -30.27 -1.73 -11.76
C CYS A 249 -31.45 -1.13 -12.54
N LYS A 250 -32.43 -1.97 -12.89
CA LYS A 250 -33.64 -1.54 -13.61
C LYS A 250 -34.49 -0.49 -12.88
N PHE A 251 -34.36 -0.42 -11.54
CA PHE A 251 -35.08 0.55 -10.72
C PHE A 251 -34.28 1.85 -10.50
N GLY A 252 -33.14 2.03 -11.17
CA GLY A 252 -32.36 3.27 -11.13
C GLY A 252 -31.33 3.35 -10.00
N HIS A 253 -31.20 2.35 -9.12
CA HIS A 253 -30.17 2.35 -8.09
C HIS A 253 -28.78 2.25 -8.73
N GLU A 254 -27.90 3.16 -8.41
CA GLU A 254 -26.58 3.31 -8.99
C GLU A 254 -25.49 2.99 -7.97
N TYR A 255 -24.46 2.26 -8.41
CA TYR A 255 -23.39 1.78 -7.55
C TYR A 255 -22.05 1.88 -8.25
N PHE A 256 -21.02 2.05 -7.42
CA PHE A 256 -19.65 1.81 -7.83
C PHE A 256 -19.26 0.38 -7.47
N ILE A 257 -18.68 -0.32 -8.43
CA ILE A 257 -18.32 -1.73 -8.30
C ILE A 257 -16.79 -1.85 -8.32
N ARG A 258 -16.25 -2.56 -7.34
CA ARG A 258 -14.84 -2.94 -7.31
C ARG A 258 -14.71 -4.46 -7.29
N MET A 259 -13.90 -4.99 -8.18
CA MET A 259 -13.65 -6.41 -8.31
C MET A 259 -12.16 -6.71 -8.13
N LYS A 260 -11.82 -7.75 -7.37
CA LYS A 260 -10.46 -8.27 -7.24
C LYS A 260 -10.40 -9.68 -7.83
N LEU A 261 -9.74 -9.82 -8.99
CA LEU A 261 -9.58 -11.11 -9.65
C LEU A 261 -8.62 -11.99 -8.85
N LYS A 262 -9.03 -13.20 -8.51
CA LYS A 262 -8.22 -14.23 -7.87
C LYS A 262 -8.06 -15.40 -8.82
N GLN A 263 -6.88 -16.00 -8.87
CA GLN A 263 -6.60 -17.22 -9.59
C GLN A 263 -6.37 -18.35 -8.59
N SER A 264 -7.12 -19.45 -8.74
CA SER A 264 -6.97 -20.64 -7.90
C SER A 264 -5.79 -21.51 -8.38
N GLU A 265 -5.37 -22.46 -7.56
CA GLU A 265 -4.35 -23.46 -7.91
C GLU A 265 -4.75 -24.31 -9.13
N SER A 266 -6.05 -24.50 -9.37
CA SER A 266 -6.61 -25.16 -10.54
C SER A 266 -6.66 -24.28 -11.80
N ASN A 267 -5.94 -23.16 -11.83
CA ASN A 267 -5.90 -22.20 -12.94
C ASN A 267 -7.27 -21.61 -13.32
N ARG A 268 -8.21 -21.53 -12.37
CA ARG A 268 -9.50 -20.89 -12.57
C ARG A 268 -9.55 -19.52 -11.90
N TYR A 269 -10.33 -18.62 -12.49
CA TYR A 269 -10.50 -17.26 -12.00
C TYR A 269 -11.81 -17.11 -11.24
N THR A 270 -11.74 -16.58 -10.04
CA THR A 270 -12.87 -16.13 -9.21
C THR A 270 -12.68 -14.68 -8.84
N ALA A 271 -13.72 -14.01 -8.36
CA ALA A 271 -13.59 -12.62 -7.91
C ALA A 271 -14.50 -12.30 -6.73
N PRO A 272 -14.00 -11.82 -5.60
CA PRO A 272 -14.79 -11.02 -4.68
C PRO A 272 -15.15 -9.69 -5.35
N ILE A 273 -16.40 -9.31 -5.20
CA ILE A 273 -17.01 -8.09 -5.73
C ILE A 273 -17.52 -7.26 -4.56
N PHE A 274 -17.11 -6.02 -4.52
CA PHE A 274 -17.50 -5.03 -3.52
C PHE A 274 -18.36 -3.98 -4.21
N ILE A 275 -19.53 -3.71 -3.64
CA ILE A 275 -20.52 -2.79 -4.16
C ILE A 275 -20.60 -1.61 -3.20
N TYR A 276 -20.43 -0.41 -3.68
CA TYR A 276 -20.44 0.82 -2.90
C TYR A 276 -21.53 1.75 -3.41
N GLN A 277 -22.13 2.51 -2.49
CA GLN A 277 -23.04 3.57 -2.90
C GLN A 277 -22.30 4.55 -3.82
N LEU A 278 -22.91 4.89 -4.97
CA LEU A 278 -22.30 5.82 -5.91
C LEU A 278 -22.39 7.25 -5.37
N ASP A 279 -21.28 7.96 -5.46
CA ASP A 279 -21.18 9.39 -5.21
C ASP A 279 -20.40 10.10 -6.32
N PRO A 280 -20.41 11.44 -6.38
CA PRO A 280 -19.69 12.20 -7.41
C PRO A 280 -18.17 11.94 -7.44
N GLN A 281 -17.54 11.68 -6.28
CA GLN A 281 -16.10 11.41 -6.21
C GLN A 281 -15.74 10.06 -6.82
N LEU A 282 -16.55 9.03 -6.57
CA LEU A 282 -16.38 7.69 -7.15
C LEU A 282 -16.63 7.71 -8.66
N THR A 283 -17.60 8.51 -9.10
CA THR A 283 -17.86 8.74 -10.53
C THR A 283 -16.64 9.37 -11.20
N ALA A 284 -16.12 10.46 -10.65
CA ALA A 284 -14.92 11.15 -11.15
C ALA A 284 -13.70 10.22 -11.15
N TYR A 285 -13.51 9.44 -10.09
CA TYR A 285 -12.43 8.46 -10.01
C TYR A 285 -12.52 7.39 -11.10
N TYR A 286 -13.71 6.83 -11.35
CA TYR A 286 -13.90 5.87 -12.44
C TYR A 286 -13.57 6.49 -13.80
N ILE A 287 -14.05 7.71 -14.07
CA ILE A 287 -13.80 8.44 -15.30
C ILE A 287 -12.31 8.66 -15.50
N GLU A 288 -11.59 9.14 -14.48
CA GLU A 288 -10.12 9.32 -14.53
C GLU A 288 -9.40 8.03 -14.93
N LYS A 289 -9.72 6.90 -14.28
CA LYS A 289 -9.08 5.61 -14.60
C LYS A 289 -9.44 5.09 -15.98
N ARG A 290 -10.59 5.46 -16.49
CA ARG A 290 -11.06 5.10 -17.83
C ARG A 290 -10.37 5.93 -18.91
N LEU A 291 -10.28 7.23 -18.69
CA LEU A 291 -9.68 8.20 -19.64
C LEU A 291 -8.19 7.96 -19.86
N ARG A 292 -7.44 7.51 -18.84
CA ARG A 292 -6.00 7.16 -18.97
C ARG A 292 -5.71 6.14 -20.08
N LYS A 293 -6.73 5.45 -20.61
CA LYS A 293 -6.60 4.41 -21.63
C LYS A 293 -7.23 4.77 -22.98
N LEU A 294 -7.89 5.91 -23.07
CA LEU A 294 -8.52 6.33 -24.31
C LEU A 294 -7.58 7.26 -25.11
N PRO A 295 -7.56 7.18 -26.44
CA PRO A 295 -6.85 8.16 -27.24
C PRO A 295 -7.42 9.56 -27.00
N LYS A 296 -6.56 10.59 -27.03
CA LYS A 296 -6.92 11.99 -26.67
C LYS A 296 -8.21 12.53 -27.33
N LYS A 297 -8.57 12.04 -28.52
CA LYS A 297 -9.82 12.42 -29.22
C LYS A 297 -11.10 11.90 -28.55
N ALA A 298 -11.06 10.81 -27.82
CA ALA A 298 -12.24 10.24 -27.14
C ALA A 298 -12.49 10.87 -25.76
N THR A 299 -11.50 11.56 -25.20
CA THR A 299 -11.59 12.20 -23.87
C THR A 299 -12.62 13.34 -23.84
N ALA A 300 -12.74 14.11 -24.92
CA ALA A 300 -13.69 15.20 -25.03
C ALA A 300 -15.16 14.73 -24.98
N GLN A 301 -15.48 13.63 -25.63
CA GLN A 301 -16.82 13.05 -25.68
C GLN A 301 -17.28 12.48 -24.32
N TYR A 302 -16.36 11.94 -23.53
CA TYR A 302 -16.67 11.40 -22.20
C TYR A 302 -16.92 12.50 -21.15
N ASN A 303 -16.19 13.60 -21.23
CA ASN A 303 -16.39 14.75 -20.34
C ASN A 303 -17.77 15.39 -20.51
N THR A 304 -18.31 15.41 -21.72
CA THR A 304 -19.64 15.97 -22.02
C THR A 304 -20.79 15.09 -21.53
N LEU A 305 -20.58 13.76 -21.42
CA LEU A 305 -21.62 12.80 -21.05
C LEU A 305 -21.75 12.57 -19.53
N TYR A 306 -20.71 12.80 -18.74
CA TYR A 306 -20.64 12.35 -17.35
C TYR A 306 -20.19 13.42 -16.33
N LEU A 307 -19.77 14.60 -16.77
CA LEU A 307 -19.51 15.73 -15.88
C LEU A 307 -20.65 16.74 -16.04
N PRO A 308 -21.43 17.05 -14.99
CA PRO A 308 -22.37 18.16 -15.05
C PRO A 308 -21.58 19.45 -15.30
N CYS A 309 -22.03 20.24 -16.29
CA CYS A 309 -21.55 21.60 -16.50
C CYS A 309 -21.72 22.39 -15.20
N ASN A 310 -20.66 22.64 -14.46
CA ASN A 310 -20.63 23.71 -13.49
C ASN A 310 -20.56 25.02 -14.26
N THR A 311 -21.72 25.54 -14.62
CA THR A 311 -21.87 26.95 -14.95
C THR A 311 -21.72 27.75 -13.66
N VAL A 312 -20.49 28.14 -13.36
CA VAL A 312 -20.25 29.24 -12.42
C VAL A 312 -20.65 30.50 -13.15
N SER A 313 -21.85 31.00 -12.89
CA SER A 313 -22.26 32.37 -13.21
C SER A 313 -21.53 33.31 -12.28
N HIS A 314 -20.54 34.04 -12.80
CA HIS A 314 -20.05 35.25 -12.17
C HIS A 314 -21.11 36.36 -12.41
N THR A 315 -21.76 36.78 -11.35
CA THR A 315 -22.30 38.11 -11.13
C THR A 315 -21.72 38.70 -9.88
#